data_deaec91627246f7e2d03dfaa3fcf65c1
#
_entry.id   deaec91627246f7e2d03dfaa3fcf65c1
#
_cell.length_a   1.000
_cell.length_b   1.000
_cell.length_c   1.000
_cell.angle_alpha   90.00
_cell.angle_beta   90.00
_cell.angle_gamma   90.00
#
_symmetry.space_group_name_H-M   'P 1'
#
loop_
_entity.id
_entity.type
_entity.pdbx_description
1 polymer ?
#
loop_
_entity_poly.entity_id
_entity_poly.type
_entity_poly.pdbx_seq_one_letter_code
_entity_poly.pdbx_strand_id
1 'polypeptide(L)'
;MKLLNEILGTKYPIIQGGMANIATGEFAAACSNAGALGLIGSGGMDADALRENIRHCRALTDQPFGVNIMLMHPQADEFAKIVVEEGVKIVTTGAGNPGKYMAMWKAAGITVIPVVAAAILAKHLEPLGIDAVIAEGTESGGHVGEMTTMALVPQIGRAHV
;
A
#
# COMPACT_ATOMS: atom_id res chain seq x y z
N MET A 1 8.04 15.94 12.14
CA MET A 1 7.25 14.79 11.65
C MET A 1 6.48 15.26 10.42
N LYS A 2 6.57 14.56 9.29
CA LYS A 2 5.79 14.88 8.07
C LYS A 2 4.35 14.39 8.23
N LEU A 3 3.40 15.15 7.71
CA LEU A 3 2.00 14.72 7.64
C LEU A 3 1.83 13.67 6.54
N LEU A 4 0.81 12.82 6.65
CA LEU A 4 0.57 11.74 5.69
C LEU A 4 0.41 12.26 4.26
N ASN A 5 -0.33 13.32 4.06
CA ASN A 5 -0.51 13.94 2.74
C ASN A 5 0.81 14.53 2.17
N GLU A 6 1.74 14.97 3.03
CA GLU A 6 3.09 15.40 2.59
C GLU A 6 3.95 14.21 2.15
N ILE A 7 3.81 13.05 2.82
CA ILE A 7 4.50 11.81 2.44
C ILE A 7 3.97 11.29 1.11
N LEU A 8 2.66 11.35 0.91
CA LEU A 8 1.96 10.79 -0.26
C LEU A 8 1.91 11.77 -1.45
N GLY A 9 2.13 13.07 -1.22
CA GLY A 9 1.94 14.12 -2.23
C GLY A 9 0.46 14.34 -2.61
N THR A 10 -0.48 14.01 -1.70
CA THR A 10 -1.92 14.12 -1.93
C THR A 10 -2.50 15.39 -1.30
N LYS A 11 -3.71 15.78 -1.73
CA LYS A 11 -4.42 16.93 -1.16
C LYS A 11 -4.90 16.63 0.27
N TYR A 12 -5.42 15.42 0.48
CA TYR A 12 -5.97 14.98 1.76
C TYR A 12 -5.17 13.81 2.33
N PRO A 13 -5.08 13.66 3.65
CA PRO A 13 -4.43 12.52 4.30
C PRO A 13 -5.35 11.28 4.29
N ILE A 14 -5.81 10.88 3.11
CA ILE A 14 -6.75 9.78 2.90
C ILE A 14 -6.16 8.81 1.88
N ILE A 15 -6.19 7.53 2.21
CA ILE A 15 -5.82 6.43 1.32
C ILE A 15 -7.08 5.59 1.07
N GLN A 16 -7.44 5.41 -0.20
CA GLN A 16 -8.47 4.44 -0.57
C GLN A 16 -7.86 3.04 -0.46
N GLY A 17 -8.53 2.14 0.26
CA GLY A 17 -8.03 0.78 0.48
C GLY A 17 -7.95 -0.06 -0.81
N GLY A 18 -6.92 -0.89 -0.91
CA GLY A 18 -6.80 -1.87 -2.00
C GLY A 18 -7.84 -2.97 -1.83
N MET A 19 -8.78 -3.08 -2.76
CA MET A 19 -9.86 -4.07 -2.74
C MET A 19 -9.78 -4.94 -3.99
N ALA A 20 -9.57 -6.25 -3.80
CA ALA A 20 -9.55 -7.19 -4.91
C ALA A 20 -10.84 -7.07 -5.77
N ASN A 21 -10.69 -7.10 -7.09
CA ASN A 21 -11.77 -7.00 -8.08
C ASN A 21 -12.57 -5.67 -8.10
N ILE A 22 -12.30 -4.72 -7.20
CA ILE A 22 -13.00 -3.43 -7.11
C ILE A 22 -12.02 -2.28 -7.37
N ALA A 23 -10.87 -2.28 -6.73
CA ALA A 23 -9.88 -1.23 -6.83
C ALA A 23 -9.06 -1.38 -8.12
N THR A 24 -9.68 -1.06 -9.26
CA THR A 24 -9.08 -1.04 -10.60
C THR A 24 -8.25 0.23 -10.81
N GLY A 25 -7.54 0.31 -11.94
CA GLY A 25 -6.82 1.52 -12.35
C GLY A 25 -7.73 2.74 -12.51
N GLU A 26 -8.94 2.55 -13.05
CA GLU A 26 -9.95 3.61 -13.18
C GLU A 26 -10.44 4.10 -11.82
N PHE A 27 -10.75 3.17 -10.92
CA PHE A 27 -11.20 3.52 -9.57
C PHE A 27 -10.11 4.26 -8.77
N ALA A 28 -8.87 3.79 -8.86
CA ALA A 28 -7.73 4.46 -8.24
C ALA A 28 -7.52 5.88 -8.79
N ALA A 29 -7.61 6.05 -10.11
CA ALA A 29 -7.51 7.37 -10.74
C ALA A 29 -8.61 8.33 -10.27
N ALA A 30 -9.85 7.86 -10.16
CA ALA A 30 -10.97 8.66 -9.66
C ALA A 30 -10.73 9.14 -8.22
N CYS A 31 -10.25 8.24 -7.33
CA CYS A 31 -9.89 8.59 -5.96
C CYS A 31 -8.73 9.60 -5.90
N SER A 32 -7.72 9.42 -6.74
CA SER A 32 -6.57 10.34 -6.82
C SER A 32 -6.99 11.72 -7.33
N ASN A 33 -7.82 11.79 -8.35
CA ASN A 33 -8.38 13.05 -8.87
C ASN A 33 -9.26 13.78 -7.84
N ALA A 34 -9.89 13.05 -6.92
CA ALA A 34 -10.61 13.63 -5.79
C ALA A 34 -9.68 14.17 -4.68
N GLY A 35 -8.39 13.88 -4.74
CA GLY A 35 -7.37 14.39 -3.81
C GLY A 35 -6.93 13.43 -2.71
N ALA A 36 -7.40 12.18 -2.73
CA ALA A 36 -6.91 11.07 -1.91
C ALA A 36 -5.76 10.32 -2.61
N LEU A 37 -5.19 9.32 -1.97
CA LEU A 37 -4.36 8.33 -2.65
C LEU A 37 -5.26 7.18 -3.13
N GLY A 38 -5.41 7.03 -4.44
CA GLY A 38 -6.02 5.85 -5.03
C GLY A 38 -5.06 4.68 -5.06
N LEU A 39 -5.52 3.47 -4.73
CA LEU A 39 -4.73 2.24 -4.78
C LEU A 39 -5.34 1.24 -5.76
N ILE A 40 -4.51 0.69 -6.64
CA ILE A 40 -4.86 -0.47 -7.46
C ILE A 40 -4.67 -1.72 -6.61
N GLY A 41 -5.72 -2.54 -6.49
CA GLY A 41 -5.68 -3.78 -5.71
C GLY A 41 -5.28 -4.99 -6.54
N SER A 42 -4.07 -5.50 -6.38
CA SER A 42 -3.55 -6.60 -7.21
C SER A 42 -4.12 -7.99 -6.88
N GLY A 43 -4.87 -8.14 -5.81
CA GLY A 43 -5.27 -9.46 -5.28
C GLY A 43 -6.13 -10.33 -6.19
N GLY A 44 -6.79 -9.77 -7.19
CA GLY A 44 -7.59 -10.49 -8.18
C GLY A 44 -7.02 -10.43 -9.61
N MET A 45 -5.77 -9.99 -9.78
CA MET A 45 -5.14 -9.76 -11.08
C MET A 45 -4.02 -10.78 -11.33
N ASP A 46 -3.72 -11.03 -12.58
CA ASP A 46 -2.43 -11.56 -13.00
C ASP A 46 -1.45 -10.40 -13.35
N ALA A 47 -0.24 -10.75 -13.75
CA ALA A 47 0.81 -9.79 -14.05
C ALA A 47 0.46 -8.81 -15.18
N ASP A 48 -0.16 -9.33 -16.25
CA ASP A 48 -0.55 -8.52 -17.41
C ASP A 48 -1.68 -7.57 -17.04
N ALA A 49 -2.69 -8.04 -16.33
CA ALA A 49 -3.80 -7.23 -15.84
C ALA A 49 -3.33 -6.12 -14.88
N LEU A 50 -2.37 -6.41 -13.99
CA LEU A 50 -1.79 -5.38 -13.12
C LEU A 50 -1.09 -4.30 -13.93
N ARG A 51 -0.27 -4.68 -14.91
CA ARG A 51 0.45 -3.74 -15.77
C ARG A 51 -0.52 -2.85 -16.57
N GLU A 52 -1.56 -3.45 -17.11
CA GLU A 52 -2.60 -2.76 -17.85
C GLU A 52 -3.36 -1.75 -16.97
N ASN A 53 -3.73 -2.16 -15.75
CA ASN A 53 -4.38 -1.28 -14.77
C ASN A 53 -3.49 -0.09 -14.35
N ILE A 54 -2.17 -0.30 -14.16
CA ILE A 54 -1.23 0.79 -13.85
C ILE A 54 -1.18 1.80 -15.01
N ARG A 55 -1.06 1.32 -16.24
CA ARG A 55 -1.01 2.17 -17.43
C ARG A 55 -2.31 2.91 -17.66
N HIS A 56 -3.43 2.23 -17.46
CA HIS A 56 -4.76 2.84 -17.56
C HIS A 56 -4.96 3.93 -16.49
N CYS A 57 -4.59 3.67 -15.25
CA CYS A 57 -4.63 4.67 -14.19
C CYS A 57 -3.83 5.91 -14.56
N ARG A 58 -2.60 5.73 -15.04
CA ARG A 58 -1.72 6.83 -15.46
C ARG A 58 -2.28 7.64 -16.62
N ALA A 59 -3.05 7.03 -17.50
CA ALA A 59 -3.74 7.73 -18.59
C ALA A 59 -4.91 8.61 -18.11
N LEU A 60 -5.47 8.32 -16.92
CA LEU A 60 -6.64 8.99 -16.38
C LEU A 60 -6.31 10.05 -15.31
N THR A 61 -5.08 10.07 -14.77
CA THR A 61 -4.70 11.00 -13.71
C THR A 61 -3.21 11.34 -13.73
N ASP A 62 -2.91 12.61 -13.45
CA ASP A 62 -1.55 13.10 -13.16
C ASP A 62 -1.29 13.13 -11.63
N GLN A 63 -2.30 12.77 -10.82
CA GLN A 63 -2.18 12.76 -9.37
C GLN A 63 -1.48 11.48 -8.87
N PRO A 64 -0.88 11.50 -7.66
CA PRO A 64 -0.28 10.31 -7.07
C PRO A 64 -1.28 9.17 -6.92
N PHE A 65 -0.88 7.98 -7.31
CA PHE A 65 -1.58 6.72 -7.05
C PHE A 65 -0.58 5.65 -6.63
N GLY A 66 -1.07 4.57 -6.05
CA GLY A 66 -0.24 3.46 -5.63
C GLY A 66 -0.82 2.10 -6.01
N VAL A 67 -0.09 1.06 -5.64
CA VAL A 67 -0.50 -0.35 -5.83
C VAL A 67 -0.48 -1.05 -4.48
N ASN A 68 -1.55 -1.77 -4.17
CA ASN A 68 -1.59 -2.68 -3.04
C ASN A 68 -1.23 -4.08 -3.50
N ILE A 69 -0.16 -4.65 -2.94
CA ILE A 69 0.31 -6.01 -3.24
C ILE A 69 -0.03 -6.93 -2.07
N MET A 70 -0.84 -7.96 -2.35
CA MET A 70 -1.06 -9.07 -1.42
C MET A 70 0.14 -10.01 -1.51
N LEU A 71 0.98 -10.05 -0.48
CA LEU A 71 2.26 -10.78 -0.52
C LEU A 71 2.12 -12.30 -0.54
N MET A 72 0.95 -12.84 -0.20
CA MET A 72 0.62 -14.26 -0.35
C MET A 72 0.18 -14.64 -1.77
N HIS A 73 0.04 -13.66 -2.68
CA HIS A 73 -0.34 -13.95 -4.07
C HIS A 73 0.77 -14.75 -4.78
N PRO A 74 0.43 -15.78 -5.58
CA PRO A 74 1.45 -16.59 -6.29
C PRO A 74 2.41 -15.78 -7.16
N GLN A 75 1.93 -14.68 -7.75
CA GLN A 75 2.73 -13.77 -8.59
C GLN A 75 3.25 -12.53 -7.84
N ALA A 76 3.30 -12.54 -6.51
CA ALA A 76 3.78 -11.39 -5.74
C ALA A 76 5.19 -10.94 -6.13
N ASP A 77 6.08 -11.87 -6.47
CA ASP A 77 7.44 -11.57 -6.93
C ASP A 77 7.46 -10.82 -8.27
N GLU A 78 6.52 -11.14 -9.15
CA GLU A 78 6.36 -10.47 -10.43
C GLU A 78 5.72 -9.09 -10.25
N PHE A 79 4.67 -8.99 -9.44
CA PHE A 79 4.05 -7.71 -9.11
C PHE A 79 5.07 -6.72 -8.51
N ALA A 80 5.96 -7.22 -7.64
CA ALA A 80 7.01 -6.40 -7.06
C ALA A 80 8.00 -5.83 -8.08
N LYS A 81 8.24 -6.50 -9.19
CA LYS A 81 9.04 -6.00 -10.32
C LYS A 81 8.25 -5.03 -11.18
N ILE A 82 6.99 -5.37 -11.49
CA ILE A 82 6.11 -4.55 -12.32
C ILE A 82 5.96 -3.15 -11.76
N VAL A 83 5.79 -2.99 -10.45
CA VAL A 83 5.66 -1.65 -9.85
C VAL A 83 6.92 -0.80 -10.02
N VAL A 84 8.11 -1.43 -10.07
CA VAL A 84 9.37 -0.75 -10.38
C VAL A 84 9.45 -0.39 -11.86
N GLU A 85 9.21 -1.35 -12.74
CA GLU A 85 9.26 -1.19 -14.19
C GLU A 85 8.29 -0.13 -14.69
N GLU A 86 7.08 -0.13 -14.14
CA GLU A 86 6.05 0.87 -14.46
C GLU A 86 6.22 2.19 -13.68
N GLY A 87 7.26 2.34 -12.86
CA GLY A 87 7.57 3.59 -12.17
C GLY A 87 6.53 4.04 -11.12
N VAL A 88 5.81 3.08 -10.51
CA VAL A 88 4.91 3.34 -9.38
C VAL A 88 5.69 3.91 -8.21
N LYS A 89 5.15 4.92 -7.53
CA LYS A 89 5.87 5.61 -6.45
C LYS A 89 5.43 5.21 -5.05
N ILE A 90 4.27 4.59 -4.91
CA ILE A 90 3.71 4.21 -3.62
C ILE A 90 3.22 2.77 -3.69
N VAL A 91 3.69 1.94 -2.76
CA VAL A 91 3.26 0.54 -2.63
C VAL A 91 2.76 0.31 -1.21
N THR A 92 1.56 -0.21 -1.07
CA THR A 92 1.07 -0.80 0.18
C THR A 92 1.14 -2.32 0.09
N THR A 93 1.33 -3.00 1.20
CA THR A 93 1.38 -4.46 1.21
C THR A 93 0.50 -5.03 2.30
N GLY A 94 -0.15 -6.14 2.01
CA GLY A 94 -0.90 -6.92 2.99
C GLY A 94 -0.48 -8.40 2.97
N ALA A 95 -0.87 -9.14 4.00
CA ALA A 95 -0.71 -10.59 4.09
C ALA A 95 0.74 -11.07 3.86
N GLY A 96 1.71 -10.50 4.60
CA GLY A 96 3.09 -10.97 4.55
C GLY A 96 4.13 -9.90 4.92
N ASN A 97 5.41 -10.28 4.82
CA ASN A 97 6.54 -9.41 5.11
C ASN A 97 7.18 -8.92 3.80
N PRO A 98 7.24 -7.61 3.53
CA PRO A 98 7.82 -7.04 2.32
C PRO A 98 9.35 -7.09 2.27
N GLY A 99 10.02 -7.57 3.31
CA GLY A 99 11.47 -7.48 3.50
C GLY A 99 12.31 -7.87 2.29
N LYS A 100 11.92 -8.94 1.58
CA LYS A 100 12.65 -9.41 0.40
C LYS A 100 12.62 -8.43 -0.79
N TYR A 101 11.65 -7.49 -0.83
CA TYR A 101 11.50 -6.51 -1.91
C TYR A 101 12.06 -5.14 -1.55
N MET A 102 12.31 -4.87 -0.26
CA MET A 102 12.64 -3.54 0.24
C MET A 102 13.85 -2.93 -0.47
N ALA A 103 14.94 -3.69 -0.66
CA ALA A 103 16.14 -3.18 -1.32
C ALA A 103 15.84 -2.67 -2.75
N MET A 104 15.08 -3.44 -3.52
CA MET A 104 14.67 -3.09 -4.88
C MET A 104 13.76 -1.86 -4.90
N TRP A 105 12.74 -1.84 -4.05
CA TRP A 105 11.78 -0.75 -3.99
C TRP A 105 12.39 0.56 -3.50
N LYS A 106 13.25 0.51 -2.49
CA LYS A 106 13.96 1.70 -1.99
C LYS A 106 14.95 2.25 -3.01
N ALA A 107 15.64 1.39 -3.76
CA ALA A 107 16.51 1.81 -4.87
C ALA A 107 15.71 2.50 -6.00
N ALA A 108 14.46 2.11 -6.22
CA ALA A 108 13.54 2.73 -7.18
C ALA A 108 12.84 4.00 -6.63
N GLY A 109 13.10 4.39 -5.37
CA GLY A 109 12.48 5.53 -4.72
C GLY A 109 11.01 5.33 -4.38
N ILE A 110 10.59 4.09 -4.15
CA ILE A 110 9.20 3.74 -3.80
C ILE A 110 8.97 3.97 -2.31
N THR A 111 7.89 4.67 -1.99
CA THR A 111 7.32 4.77 -0.64
C THR A 111 6.59 3.48 -0.31
N VAL A 112 6.99 2.81 0.77
CA VAL A 112 6.45 1.49 1.15
C VAL A 112 5.68 1.58 2.46
N ILE A 113 4.40 1.20 2.44
CA ILE A 113 3.47 1.33 3.56
C ILE A 113 2.78 -0.03 3.81
N PRO A 114 3.35 -0.91 4.62
CA PRO A 114 2.75 -2.19 4.95
C PRO A 114 1.50 -2.06 5.82
N VAL A 115 0.55 -2.98 5.63
CA VAL A 115 -0.58 -3.20 6.54
C VAL A 115 -0.12 -4.09 7.68
N VAL A 116 -0.40 -3.70 8.92
CA VAL A 116 -0.03 -4.43 10.13
C VAL A 116 -1.24 -4.60 11.06
N ALA A 117 -1.43 -5.82 11.57
CA ALA A 117 -2.50 -6.17 12.50
C ALA A 117 -2.02 -6.26 13.96
N ALA A 118 -0.74 -6.03 14.23
CA ALA A 118 -0.16 -6.05 15.57
C ALA A 118 1.04 -5.10 15.68
N ALA A 119 1.24 -4.50 16.86
CA ALA A 119 2.34 -3.59 17.12
C ALA A 119 3.72 -4.24 16.92
N ILE A 120 3.85 -5.54 17.25
CA ILE A 120 5.09 -6.28 17.03
C ILE A 120 5.48 -6.37 15.55
N LEU A 121 4.51 -6.41 14.64
CA LEU A 121 4.77 -6.41 13.20
C LEU A 121 5.33 -5.06 12.75
N ALA A 122 4.75 -3.95 13.22
CA ALA A 122 5.28 -2.61 12.95
C ALA A 122 6.74 -2.49 13.40
N LYS A 123 7.03 -2.93 14.63
CA LYS A 123 8.39 -2.93 15.18
C LYS A 123 9.39 -3.79 14.37
N HIS A 124 8.96 -4.92 13.85
CA HIS A 124 9.82 -5.78 13.02
C HIS A 124 10.07 -5.20 11.61
N LEU A 125 9.14 -4.40 11.11
CA LEU A 125 9.25 -3.81 9.77
C LEU A 125 10.03 -2.49 9.77
N GLU A 126 10.07 -1.77 10.88
CA GLU A 126 10.76 -0.48 11.01
C GLU A 126 12.24 -0.54 10.57
N PRO A 127 13.07 -1.52 11.02
CA PRO A 127 14.47 -1.60 10.60
C PRO A 127 14.67 -1.86 9.10
N LEU A 128 13.61 -2.28 8.39
CA LEU A 128 13.66 -2.52 6.95
C LEU A 128 13.57 -1.22 6.12
N GLY A 129 13.32 -0.07 6.76
CA GLY A 129 13.23 1.22 6.11
C GLY A 129 11.87 1.49 5.45
N ILE A 130 10.79 0.96 6.02
CA ILE A 130 9.42 1.33 5.64
C ILE A 130 9.15 2.81 5.94
N ASP A 131 8.23 3.43 5.21
CA ASP A 131 7.97 4.88 5.34
C ASP A 131 6.81 5.20 6.30
N ALA A 132 5.86 4.28 6.42
CA ALA A 132 4.72 4.34 7.34
C ALA A 132 4.10 2.95 7.47
N VAL A 133 3.08 2.80 8.32
CA VAL A 133 2.26 1.58 8.42
C VAL A 133 0.78 1.92 8.37
N ILE A 134 -0.02 0.99 7.88
CA ILE A 134 -1.48 1.00 7.99
C ILE A 134 -1.85 0.04 9.13
N ALA A 135 -2.38 0.57 10.23
CA ALA A 135 -2.89 -0.24 11.33
C ALA A 135 -4.28 -0.78 10.97
N GLU A 136 -4.39 -2.10 10.86
CA GLU A 136 -5.63 -2.78 10.48
C GLU A 136 -6.22 -3.54 11.66
N GLY A 137 -7.35 -3.06 12.14
CA GLY A 137 -8.12 -3.70 13.22
C GLY A 137 -9.27 -4.56 12.70
N THR A 138 -10.01 -5.17 13.62
CA THR A 138 -11.19 -6.01 13.33
C THR A 138 -12.34 -5.27 12.64
N GLU A 139 -12.32 -3.94 12.66
CA GLU A 139 -13.31 -3.09 12.00
C GLU A 139 -13.07 -2.95 10.50
N SER A 140 -11.95 -3.46 9.98
CA SER A 140 -11.64 -3.48 8.54
C SER A 140 -12.42 -4.55 7.80
N GLY A 141 -12.31 -4.57 6.47
CA GLY A 141 -12.91 -5.58 5.61
C GLY A 141 -11.88 -6.56 5.04
N GLY A 142 -12.32 -7.73 4.59
CA GLY A 142 -11.46 -8.76 4.01
C GLY A 142 -10.72 -9.60 5.08
N HIS A 143 -9.41 -9.73 4.95
CA HIS A 143 -8.57 -10.37 5.98
C HIS A 143 -8.32 -9.35 7.08
N VAL A 144 -8.78 -9.63 8.29
CA VAL A 144 -8.72 -8.69 9.42
C VAL A 144 -7.84 -9.22 10.55
N GLY A 145 -7.26 -8.32 11.33
CA GLY A 145 -6.55 -8.66 12.56
C GLY A 145 -7.52 -9.00 13.72
N GLU A 146 -6.98 -9.55 14.79
CA GLU A 146 -7.76 -9.91 15.99
C GLU A 146 -8.00 -8.73 16.95
N MET A 147 -7.16 -7.70 16.87
CA MET A 147 -7.28 -6.53 17.74
C MET A 147 -8.20 -5.47 17.13
N THR A 148 -8.96 -4.77 17.99
CA THR A 148 -9.69 -3.58 17.56
C THR A 148 -8.72 -2.44 17.21
N THR A 149 -9.09 -1.56 16.29
CA THR A 149 -8.28 -0.39 15.93
C THR A 149 -7.99 0.49 17.17
N MET A 150 -8.96 0.64 18.06
CA MET A 150 -8.80 1.39 19.31
C MET A 150 -7.73 0.83 20.24
N ALA A 151 -7.51 -0.49 20.25
CA ALA A 151 -6.46 -1.13 21.02
C ALA A 151 -5.12 -1.15 20.27
N LEU A 152 -5.13 -1.33 18.95
CA LEU A 152 -3.94 -1.47 18.13
C LEU A 152 -3.16 -0.16 17.96
N VAL A 153 -3.83 0.94 17.59
CA VAL A 153 -3.19 2.22 17.27
C VAL A 153 -2.35 2.78 18.43
N PRO A 154 -2.84 2.80 19.69
CA PRO A 154 -2.01 3.26 20.82
C PRO A 154 -0.80 2.37 21.10
N GLN A 155 -0.88 1.07 20.78
CA GLN A 155 0.24 0.14 20.97
C GLN A 155 1.33 0.36 19.90
N ILE A 156 0.95 0.60 18.64
CA ILE A 156 1.89 0.97 17.59
C ILE A 156 2.58 2.29 17.93
N GLY A 157 1.83 3.31 18.39
CA GLY A 157 2.42 4.58 18.82
C GLY A 157 3.43 4.46 19.97
N ARG A 158 3.28 3.45 20.83
CA ARG A 158 4.23 3.16 21.91
C ARG A 158 5.46 2.35 21.44
N ALA A 159 5.36 1.67 20.32
CA ALA A 159 6.48 0.87 19.80
C ALA A 159 7.60 1.76 19.22
N HIS A 160 7.33 3.02 18.99
CA HIS A 160 8.24 4.01 18.37
C HIS A 160 8.66 5.15 19.30
N VAL A 161 8.45 4.99 20.63
CA VAL A 161 8.89 5.96 21.66
C VAL A 161 10.09 5.43 22.41
#